data_309ed842e77df992693aa11e4f742bd3
#
_entry.id   309ed842e77df992693aa11e4f742bd3
#
_cell.length_a   1.000
_cell.length_b   1.000
_cell.length_c   1.000
_cell.angle_alpha   90.00
_cell.angle_beta   90.00
_cell.angle_gamma   90.00
#
_symmetry.space_group_name_H-M   'P 1'
#
loop_
_entity.id
_entity.type
_entity.pdbx_description
1 polymer ?
#
loop_
_entity_poly.entity_id
_entity_poly.type
_entity_poly.pdbx_seq_one_letter_code
_entity_poly.pdbx_strand_id
1 'polypeptide(L)'
;GLLGLISTFGLLGRTAELHIHSPKGLEELFSPLLAFFCKNMSYRVVFHEFATKEPSVIYEDRSVAVTTIPLQLRIPCCGFLFAEKPRPNHIIREMIDFYQVPVYELNRIKNGEDFVTPEGDVIANSRLTRPSAPPRRYAYCSDTIYRKEIVQQISGVDLLFHEATFAQTESARAKETFHTTAAQAAQIALDAEVKQLVIGH
;
A
#
# COMPACT_ATOMS: atom_id res chain seq x y z
N GLY A 1 0.05 11.40 -17.79
CA GLY A 1 0.45 10.00 -17.93
C GLY A 1 -0.68 8.98 -17.95
N LEU A 2 -1.79 9.15 -17.19
CA LEU A 2 -2.81 8.09 -17.02
C LEU A 2 -3.48 7.68 -18.35
N LEU A 3 -3.89 8.63 -19.20
CA LEU A 3 -4.51 8.32 -20.51
C LEU A 3 -3.56 7.51 -21.40
N GLY A 4 -2.29 7.90 -21.45
CA GLY A 4 -1.26 7.17 -22.20
C GLY A 4 -1.05 5.74 -21.64
N LEU A 5 -1.04 5.57 -20.32
CA LEU A 5 -0.93 4.25 -19.68
C LEU A 5 -2.12 3.36 -20.06
N ILE A 6 -3.34 3.87 -19.99
CA ILE A 6 -4.56 3.14 -20.35
C ILE A 6 -4.49 2.68 -21.82
N SER A 7 -4.12 3.60 -22.73
CA SER A 7 -3.97 3.28 -24.16
C SER A 7 -2.88 2.21 -24.38
N THR A 8 -1.73 2.34 -23.72
CA THR A 8 -0.63 1.37 -23.81
C THR A 8 -1.04 -0.03 -23.36
N PHE A 9 -1.78 -0.16 -22.28
CA PHE A 9 -2.30 -1.45 -21.83
C PHE A 9 -3.20 -2.11 -22.87
N GLY A 10 -4.04 -1.32 -23.57
CA GLY A 10 -4.84 -1.82 -24.70
C GLY A 10 -3.98 -2.33 -25.85
N LEU A 11 -2.95 -1.58 -26.24
CA LEU A 11 -2.01 -1.99 -27.29
C LEU A 11 -1.21 -3.25 -26.91
N LEU A 12 -0.92 -3.45 -25.64
CA LEU A 12 -0.24 -4.65 -25.13
C LEU A 12 -1.18 -5.85 -24.90
N GLY A 13 -2.45 -5.73 -25.29
CA GLY A 13 -3.40 -6.85 -25.28
C GLY A 13 -4.02 -7.14 -23.91
N ARG A 14 -4.09 -6.17 -23.00
CA ARG A 14 -4.81 -6.34 -21.73
C ARG A 14 -6.27 -6.67 -21.99
N THR A 15 -6.80 -7.68 -21.33
CA THR A 15 -8.22 -8.07 -21.37
C THR A 15 -8.92 -7.94 -20.02
N ALA A 16 -8.15 -8.02 -18.91
CA ALA A 16 -8.68 -7.85 -17.57
C ALA A 16 -9.02 -6.39 -17.25
N GLU A 17 -10.09 -6.15 -16.52
CA GLU A 17 -10.49 -4.81 -16.07
C GLU A 17 -9.33 -4.07 -15.42
N LEU A 18 -9.28 -2.76 -15.62
CA LEU A 18 -8.36 -1.85 -14.93
C LEU A 18 -9.16 -1.02 -13.95
N HIS A 19 -8.89 -1.22 -12.66
CA HIS A 19 -9.49 -0.44 -11.58
C HIS A 19 -8.62 0.77 -11.26
N ILE A 20 -9.22 1.97 -11.25
CA ILE A 20 -8.57 3.23 -10.93
C ILE A 20 -9.23 3.81 -9.70
N HIS A 21 -8.49 3.90 -8.61
CA HIS A 21 -8.92 4.57 -7.39
C HIS A 21 -8.50 6.04 -7.45
N SER A 22 -9.43 6.97 -7.28
CA SER A 22 -9.19 8.39 -7.48
C SER A 22 -10.05 9.28 -6.60
N PRO A 23 -9.64 10.55 -6.38
CA PRO A 23 -10.56 11.57 -5.88
C PRO A 23 -11.78 11.73 -6.80
N LYS A 24 -12.88 12.24 -6.24
CA LYS A 24 -14.11 12.51 -6.98
C LYS A 24 -13.87 13.40 -8.21
N GLY A 25 -14.60 13.12 -9.29
CA GLY A 25 -14.59 13.88 -10.53
C GLY A 25 -13.60 13.40 -11.58
N LEU A 26 -12.74 12.42 -11.27
CA LEU A 26 -11.81 11.90 -12.28
C LEU A 26 -12.54 11.11 -13.36
N GLU A 27 -13.53 10.31 -13.02
CA GLU A 27 -14.32 9.56 -13.99
C GLU A 27 -15.03 10.49 -14.98
N GLU A 28 -15.67 11.55 -14.48
CA GLU A 28 -16.36 12.56 -15.30
C GLU A 28 -15.40 13.22 -16.30
N LEU A 29 -14.18 13.55 -15.83
CA LEU A 29 -13.13 14.14 -16.67
C LEU A 29 -12.59 13.16 -17.71
N PHE A 30 -12.37 11.89 -17.33
CA PHE A 30 -11.69 10.92 -18.19
C PHE A 30 -12.63 10.20 -19.17
N SER A 31 -13.91 10.02 -18.85
CA SER A 31 -14.87 9.31 -19.70
C SER A 31 -14.93 9.83 -21.13
N PRO A 32 -15.04 11.15 -21.41
CA PRO A 32 -15.03 11.67 -22.77
C PRO A 32 -13.68 11.49 -23.47
N LEU A 33 -12.57 11.57 -22.74
CA LEU A 33 -11.23 11.35 -23.28
C LEU A 33 -11.04 9.88 -23.69
N LEU A 34 -11.47 8.95 -22.85
CA LEU A 34 -11.43 7.52 -23.15
C LEU A 34 -12.32 7.18 -24.36
N ALA A 35 -13.52 7.75 -24.42
CA ALA A 35 -14.42 7.56 -25.56
C ALA A 35 -13.84 8.08 -26.88
N PHE A 36 -13.03 9.13 -26.84
CA PHE A 36 -12.40 9.71 -28.03
C PHE A 36 -11.11 8.99 -28.43
N PHE A 37 -10.16 8.82 -27.49
CA PHE A 37 -8.82 8.32 -27.79
C PHE A 37 -8.66 6.81 -27.67
N CYS A 38 -9.53 6.13 -26.92
CA CYS A 38 -9.41 4.71 -26.59
C CYS A 38 -10.60 3.90 -27.11
N LYS A 39 -11.04 4.18 -28.35
CA LYS A 39 -12.10 3.42 -29.02
C LYS A 39 -11.69 1.96 -29.18
N ASN A 40 -12.64 1.05 -28.95
CA ASN A 40 -12.45 -0.40 -29.13
C ASN A 40 -11.35 -1.02 -28.26
N MET A 41 -11.17 -0.54 -27.03
CA MET A 41 -10.29 -1.21 -26.08
C MET A 41 -10.77 -2.63 -25.77
N SER A 42 -9.81 -3.54 -25.62
CA SER A 42 -10.05 -4.96 -25.26
C SER A 42 -10.40 -5.18 -23.80
N TYR A 43 -10.44 -4.12 -22.98
CA TYR A 43 -10.73 -4.19 -21.55
C TYR A 43 -11.52 -2.96 -21.07
N ARG A 44 -12.13 -3.08 -19.90
CA ARG A 44 -12.91 -2.03 -19.27
C ARG A 44 -12.08 -1.30 -18.22
N VAL A 45 -12.21 0.03 -18.16
CA VAL A 45 -11.70 0.88 -17.07
C VAL A 45 -12.83 1.13 -16.09
N VAL A 46 -12.58 0.87 -14.81
CA VAL A 46 -13.54 1.03 -13.71
C VAL A 46 -12.98 2.04 -12.73
N PHE A 47 -13.71 3.11 -12.44
CA PHE A 47 -13.31 4.14 -11.50
C PHE A 47 -13.93 3.87 -10.12
N HIS A 48 -13.11 4.02 -9.07
CA HIS A 48 -13.51 3.96 -7.67
C HIS A 48 -13.16 5.29 -7.02
N GLU A 49 -14.17 6.11 -6.80
CA GLU A 49 -13.97 7.44 -6.21
C GLU A 49 -13.93 7.39 -4.69
N PHE A 50 -13.04 8.17 -4.08
CA PHE A 50 -12.89 8.28 -2.64
C PHE A 50 -12.74 9.75 -2.19
N ALA A 51 -12.92 9.98 -0.87
CA ALA A 51 -12.67 11.27 -0.26
C ALA A 51 -11.21 11.39 0.20
N THR A 52 -10.59 12.58 -0.02
CA THR A 52 -9.17 12.81 0.29
C THR A 52 -8.91 13.43 1.67
N LYS A 53 -9.96 13.87 2.38
CA LYS A 53 -9.83 14.66 3.62
C LYS A 53 -9.56 13.81 4.86
N GLU A 54 -9.97 12.55 4.84
CA GLU A 54 -9.81 11.62 5.96
C GLU A 54 -9.20 10.31 5.49
N PRO A 55 -8.45 9.60 6.37
CA PRO A 55 -7.96 8.27 6.06
C PRO A 55 -9.10 7.30 5.77
N SER A 56 -9.02 6.59 4.67
CA SER A 56 -9.98 5.55 4.30
C SER A 56 -9.31 4.40 3.56
N VAL A 57 -9.75 3.18 3.81
CA VAL A 57 -9.30 2.00 3.05
C VAL A 57 -9.98 2.07 1.68
N ILE A 58 -9.17 2.20 0.63
CA ILE A 58 -9.65 2.29 -0.76
C ILE A 58 -9.47 0.99 -1.55
N TYR A 59 -8.61 0.11 -1.08
CA TYR A 59 -8.40 -1.20 -1.65
C TYR A 59 -7.99 -2.18 -0.57
N GLU A 60 -8.50 -3.38 -0.63
CA GLU A 60 -8.13 -4.47 0.28
C GLU A 60 -8.33 -5.82 -0.40
N ASP A 61 -7.32 -6.68 -0.28
CA ASP A 61 -7.40 -8.09 -0.65
C ASP A 61 -6.83 -8.98 0.47
N ARG A 62 -6.56 -10.25 0.18
CA ARG A 62 -5.99 -11.19 1.15
C ARG A 62 -4.54 -10.89 1.55
N SER A 63 -3.82 -10.04 0.82
CA SER A 63 -2.37 -9.81 0.96
C SER A 63 -2.02 -8.39 1.34
N VAL A 64 -2.81 -7.39 0.94
CA VAL A 64 -2.52 -5.97 1.16
C VAL A 64 -3.80 -5.18 1.43
N ALA A 65 -3.66 -4.14 2.25
CA ALA A 65 -4.64 -3.06 2.38
C ALA A 65 -3.99 -1.74 1.97
N VAL A 66 -4.74 -0.89 1.25
CA VAL A 66 -4.31 0.45 0.84
C VAL A 66 -5.22 1.49 1.48
N THR A 67 -4.62 2.38 2.26
CA THR A 67 -5.32 3.47 2.97
C THR A 67 -4.85 4.81 2.46
N THR A 68 -5.75 5.77 2.29
CA THR A 68 -5.40 7.15 1.93
C THR A 68 -4.71 7.86 3.08
N ILE A 69 -3.72 8.71 2.75
CA ILE A 69 -3.06 9.63 3.68
C ILE A 69 -3.50 11.03 3.29
N PRO A 70 -4.26 11.77 4.12
CA PRO A 70 -4.67 13.13 3.80
C PRO A 70 -3.47 14.05 3.63
N LEU A 71 -3.29 14.58 2.43
CA LEU A 71 -2.26 15.58 2.09
C LEU A 71 -2.91 16.93 1.81
N GLN A 72 -2.10 17.96 1.63
CA GLN A 72 -2.57 19.32 1.37
C GLN A 72 -1.81 19.96 0.23
N LEU A 73 -2.53 20.18 -0.85
CA LEU A 73 -2.10 20.92 -2.04
C LEU A 73 -3.21 21.92 -2.41
N ARG A 74 -3.03 22.71 -3.47
CA ARG A 74 -4.07 23.62 -3.99
C ARG A 74 -5.29 22.88 -4.55
N ILE A 75 -5.10 21.65 -5.00
CA ILE A 75 -6.15 20.75 -5.45
C ILE A 75 -6.31 19.58 -4.46
N PRO A 76 -7.47 18.89 -4.42
CA PRO A 76 -7.64 17.70 -3.61
C PRO A 76 -6.57 16.65 -3.94
N CYS A 77 -5.80 16.23 -2.94
CA CYS A 77 -4.76 15.21 -3.08
C CYS A 77 -4.68 14.34 -1.83
N CYS A 78 -4.09 13.19 -1.98
CA CYS A 78 -3.75 12.30 -0.88
C CYS A 78 -2.50 11.48 -1.23
N GLY A 79 -1.82 10.99 -0.21
CA GLY A 79 -0.87 9.91 -0.30
C GLY A 79 -1.54 8.56 -0.05
N PHE A 80 -0.75 7.50 -0.04
CA PHE A 80 -1.22 6.14 0.11
C PHE A 80 -0.32 5.36 1.07
N LEU A 81 -0.94 4.65 2.00
CA LEU A 81 -0.29 3.70 2.88
C LEU A 81 -0.63 2.29 2.40
N PHE A 82 0.37 1.57 1.93
CA PHE A 82 0.29 0.15 1.57
C PHE A 82 0.75 -0.67 2.78
N ALA A 83 -0.11 -1.54 3.27
CA ALA A 83 0.18 -2.41 4.40
C ALA A 83 -0.03 -3.87 4.02
N GLU A 84 1.05 -4.66 4.01
CA GLU A 84 0.94 -6.12 3.87
C GLU A 84 0.15 -6.70 5.04
N LYS A 85 -0.66 -7.70 4.77
CA LYS A 85 -1.31 -8.50 5.82
C LYS A 85 -0.37 -9.59 6.32
N PRO A 86 -0.48 -10.00 7.59
CA PRO A 86 0.28 -11.13 8.11
C PRO A 86 0.07 -12.37 7.25
N ARG A 87 1.15 -13.07 6.95
CA ARG A 87 1.11 -14.33 6.20
C ARG A 87 1.11 -15.51 7.17
N PRO A 88 0.44 -16.61 6.84
CA PRO A 88 0.53 -17.84 7.61
C PRO A 88 1.96 -18.35 7.71
N ASN A 89 2.28 -19.05 8.79
CA ASN A 89 3.59 -19.67 9.00
C ASN A 89 3.90 -20.71 7.91
N HIS A 90 5.18 -20.93 7.67
CA HIS A 90 5.66 -21.97 6.76
C HIS A 90 5.77 -23.31 7.47
N ILE A 91 5.16 -24.34 6.90
CA ILE A 91 5.26 -25.72 7.39
C ILE A 91 6.67 -26.25 7.26
N ILE A 92 7.17 -26.93 8.29
CA ILE A 92 8.39 -27.73 8.24
C ILE A 92 7.98 -29.15 7.84
N ARG A 93 8.13 -29.48 6.56
CA ARG A 93 7.59 -30.72 5.97
C ARG A 93 8.07 -31.97 6.70
N GLU A 94 9.35 -32.05 7.06
CA GLU A 94 9.94 -33.18 7.76
C GLU A 94 9.29 -33.42 9.11
N MET A 95 8.87 -32.37 9.82
CA MET A 95 8.22 -32.47 11.13
C MET A 95 6.75 -32.88 11.00
N ILE A 96 6.08 -32.42 9.94
CA ILE A 96 4.70 -32.87 9.63
C ILE A 96 4.69 -34.37 9.36
N ASP A 97 5.63 -34.85 8.56
CA ASP A 97 5.76 -36.26 8.23
C ASP A 97 6.17 -37.08 9.46
N PHE A 98 7.10 -36.58 10.28
CA PHE A 98 7.56 -37.24 11.52
C PHE A 98 6.43 -37.45 12.53
N TYR A 99 5.60 -36.40 12.75
CA TYR A 99 4.47 -36.47 13.66
C TYR A 99 3.18 -37.01 13.01
N GLN A 100 3.24 -37.43 11.75
CA GLN A 100 2.10 -37.93 10.97
C GLN A 100 0.88 -37.01 11.02
N VAL A 101 1.15 -35.68 10.92
CA VAL A 101 0.10 -34.66 11.01
C VAL A 101 -0.87 -34.78 9.84
N PRO A 102 -2.19 -34.93 10.09
CA PRO A 102 -3.19 -35.02 9.04
C PRO A 102 -3.29 -33.72 8.23
N VAL A 103 -3.58 -33.84 6.92
CA VAL A 103 -3.66 -32.69 5.99
C VAL A 103 -4.68 -31.65 6.45
N TYR A 104 -5.79 -32.06 7.06
CA TYR A 104 -6.84 -31.14 7.52
C TYR A 104 -6.39 -30.24 8.70
N GLU A 105 -5.33 -30.63 9.45
CA GLU A 105 -4.76 -29.81 10.54
C GLU A 105 -3.80 -28.72 10.02
N LEU A 106 -3.29 -28.84 8.79
CA LEU A 106 -2.23 -27.95 8.28
C LEU A 106 -2.62 -26.47 8.29
N ASN A 107 -3.89 -26.14 8.02
CA ASN A 107 -4.34 -24.75 8.03
C ASN A 107 -4.33 -24.15 9.45
N ARG A 108 -4.73 -24.93 10.46
CA ARG A 108 -4.71 -24.52 11.87
C ARG A 108 -3.27 -24.30 12.34
N ILE A 109 -2.38 -25.23 12.00
CA ILE A 109 -0.95 -25.17 12.32
C ILE A 109 -0.30 -23.94 11.65
N LYS A 110 -0.58 -23.68 10.36
CA LYS A 110 -0.10 -22.48 9.66
C LYS A 110 -0.56 -21.18 10.33
N ASN A 111 -1.72 -21.19 10.98
CA ASN A 111 -2.26 -20.04 11.69
C ASN A 111 -1.78 -19.93 13.15
N GLY A 112 -0.83 -20.80 13.56
CA GLY A 112 -0.17 -20.70 14.86
C GLY A 112 -0.69 -21.64 15.93
N GLU A 113 -1.65 -22.54 15.61
CA GLU A 113 -2.17 -23.52 16.56
C GLU A 113 -1.18 -24.69 16.76
N ASP A 114 -1.13 -25.21 17.99
CA ASP A 114 -0.42 -26.44 18.31
C ASP A 114 -1.18 -27.65 17.74
N PHE A 115 -0.46 -28.76 17.52
CA PHE A 115 -1.05 -30.02 17.11
C PHE A 115 -1.21 -30.96 18.31
N VAL A 116 -2.38 -31.56 18.46
CA VAL A 116 -2.65 -32.56 19.47
C VAL A 116 -2.72 -33.94 18.80
N THR A 117 -1.85 -34.86 19.21
CA THR A 117 -1.83 -36.22 18.67
C THR A 117 -3.07 -37.00 19.13
N PRO A 118 -3.43 -38.13 18.47
CA PRO A 118 -4.52 -39.00 18.92
C PRO A 118 -4.35 -39.49 20.37
N GLU A 119 -3.11 -39.60 20.84
CA GLU A 119 -2.76 -40.03 22.19
C GLU A 119 -2.89 -38.92 23.25
N GLY A 120 -3.10 -37.66 22.77
CA GLY A 120 -3.28 -36.49 23.62
C GLY A 120 -2.00 -35.69 23.87
N ASP A 121 -0.90 -36.03 23.23
CA ASP A 121 0.34 -35.25 23.32
C ASP A 121 0.24 -33.94 22.54
N VAL A 122 0.67 -32.82 23.15
CA VAL A 122 0.66 -31.50 22.51
C VAL A 122 2.00 -31.23 21.86
N ILE A 123 2.02 -31.06 20.54
CA ILE A 123 3.19 -30.68 19.77
C ILE A 123 3.13 -29.19 19.51
N ALA A 124 4.07 -28.43 20.09
CA ALA A 124 4.11 -26.99 19.97
C ALA A 124 4.26 -26.53 18.50
N ASN A 125 3.54 -25.50 18.11
CA ASN A 125 3.56 -24.93 16.75
C ASN A 125 4.97 -24.60 16.26
N SER A 126 5.83 -24.09 17.12
CA SER A 126 7.23 -23.76 16.84
C SER A 126 8.08 -24.94 16.36
N ARG A 127 7.66 -26.18 16.63
CA ARG A 127 8.30 -27.39 16.13
C ARG A 127 7.83 -27.78 14.72
N LEU A 128 6.64 -27.34 14.36
CA LEU A 128 5.96 -27.70 13.11
C LEU A 128 6.08 -26.62 12.02
N THR A 129 6.41 -25.39 12.44
CA THR A 129 6.42 -24.23 11.53
C THR A 129 7.63 -23.36 11.72
N ARG A 130 7.90 -22.58 10.68
CA ARG A 130 8.79 -21.41 10.72
C ARG A 130 7.94 -20.15 10.52
N PRO A 131 8.19 -19.05 11.27
CA PRO A 131 7.45 -17.82 11.08
C PRO A 131 7.65 -17.29 9.65
N SER A 132 6.58 -16.74 9.09
CA SER A 132 6.68 -15.97 7.84
C SER A 132 7.42 -14.66 8.08
N ALA A 133 7.91 -14.04 7.00
CA ALA A 133 8.48 -12.69 7.09
C ALA A 133 7.44 -11.72 7.65
N PRO A 134 7.84 -10.78 8.52
CA PRO A 134 6.91 -9.77 9.05
C PRO A 134 6.29 -8.94 7.91
N PRO A 135 5.02 -8.53 8.04
CA PRO A 135 4.36 -7.70 7.05
C PRO A 135 5.06 -6.34 6.94
N ARG A 136 5.25 -5.87 5.73
CA ARG A 136 5.90 -4.58 5.42
C ARG A 136 4.86 -3.51 5.19
N ARG A 137 5.25 -2.26 5.46
CA ARG A 137 4.42 -1.08 5.23
C ARG A 137 5.19 -0.05 4.41
N TYR A 138 4.55 0.48 3.38
CA TYR A 138 5.09 1.51 2.50
C TYR A 138 4.14 2.71 2.48
N ALA A 139 4.65 3.90 2.75
CA ALA A 139 3.91 5.15 2.62
C ALA A 139 4.44 5.96 1.44
N TYR A 140 3.53 6.42 0.59
CA TYR A 140 3.81 7.30 -0.54
C TYR A 140 3.12 8.64 -0.32
N CYS A 141 3.89 9.69 -0.09
CA CYS A 141 3.44 11.06 0.08
C CYS A 141 4.05 11.94 -1.02
N SER A 142 3.24 12.22 -2.05
CA SER A 142 3.61 13.15 -3.13
C SER A 142 3.25 14.58 -2.74
N ASP A 143 3.16 15.47 -3.69
CA ASP A 143 2.96 16.91 -3.58
C ASP A 143 2.11 17.36 -2.38
N THR A 144 2.73 17.96 -1.39
CA THR A 144 2.06 18.41 -0.16
C THR A 144 2.87 19.49 0.55
N ILE A 145 2.18 20.42 1.18
CA ILE A 145 2.81 21.26 2.19
C ILE A 145 3.23 20.39 3.40
N TYR A 146 4.22 20.84 4.16
CA TYR A 146 4.63 20.18 5.40
C TYR A 146 3.47 19.94 6.36
N ARG A 147 3.22 18.68 6.70
CA ARG A 147 2.10 18.25 7.56
C ARG A 147 2.55 17.27 8.63
N LYS A 148 2.54 17.72 9.89
CA LYS A 148 2.84 16.84 11.04
C LYS A 148 1.73 15.82 11.32
N GLU A 149 0.52 16.11 10.89
CA GLU A 149 -0.66 15.27 11.18
C GLU A 149 -0.55 13.88 10.57
N ILE A 150 0.26 13.70 9.52
CA ILE A 150 0.45 12.38 8.91
C ILE A 150 1.38 11.47 9.72
N VAL A 151 2.19 12.01 10.63
CA VAL A 151 3.23 11.28 11.40
C VAL A 151 2.63 10.06 12.10
N GLN A 152 1.51 10.22 12.78
CA GLN A 152 0.88 9.11 13.51
C GLN A 152 0.43 7.99 12.55
N GLN A 153 -0.09 8.34 11.39
CA GLN A 153 -0.59 7.37 10.41
C GLN A 153 0.53 6.55 9.77
N ILE A 154 1.69 7.16 9.53
CA ILE A 154 2.85 6.53 8.90
C ILE A 154 3.90 6.02 9.89
N SER A 155 3.61 6.05 11.19
CA SER A 155 4.56 5.65 12.23
C SER A 155 5.09 4.24 12.01
N GLY A 156 6.42 4.08 12.06
CA GLY A 156 7.13 2.81 11.94
C GLY A 156 7.02 2.13 10.57
N VAL A 157 6.66 2.83 9.48
CA VAL A 157 6.67 2.23 8.15
C VAL A 157 8.07 1.81 7.73
N ASP A 158 8.16 0.75 6.93
CA ASP A 158 9.46 0.24 6.46
C ASP A 158 10.08 1.17 5.42
N LEU A 159 9.26 1.80 4.59
CA LEU A 159 9.67 2.76 3.58
C LEU A 159 8.69 3.92 3.51
N LEU A 160 9.21 5.15 3.56
CA LEU A 160 8.48 6.37 3.24
C LEU A 160 9.08 6.97 1.97
N PHE A 161 8.26 7.16 0.92
CA PHE A 161 8.52 8.13 -0.12
C PHE A 161 7.84 9.44 0.28
N HIS A 162 8.59 10.54 0.30
CA HIS A 162 8.04 11.89 0.56
C HIS A 162 8.59 12.87 -0.45
N GLU A 163 7.72 13.75 -0.97
CA GLU A 163 8.20 14.82 -1.80
C GLU A 163 9.19 15.73 -1.06
N ALA A 164 10.12 16.31 -1.77
CA ALA A 164 11.11 17.26 -1.27
C ALA A 164 11.52 18.19 -2.40
N THR A 165 10.57 19.00 -2.84
CA THR A 165 10.71 19.88 -4.02
C THR A 165 11.74 20.97 -3.80
N PHE A 166 11.95 21.43 -2.55
CA PHE A 166 12.79 22.57 -2.25
C PHE A 166 13.90 22.25 -1.26
N ALA A 167 15.00 23.02 -1.36
CA ALA A 167 16.01 23.08 -0.31
C ALA A 167 15.48 23.86 0.91
N GLN A 168 16.09 23.69 2.08
CA GLN A 168 15.67 24.38 3.30
C GLN A 168 15.78 25.91 3.19
N THR A 169 16.70 26.41 2.40
CA THR A 169 16.85 27.85 2.12
C THR A 169 15.67 28.47 1.37
N GLU A 170 14.85 27.65 0.73
CA GLU A 170 13.66 28.05 -0.02
C GLU A 170 12.34 27.75 0.71
N SER A 171 12.38 27.62 2.04
CA SER A 171 11.22 27.24 2.85
C SER A 171 10.00 28.16 2.69
N ALA A 172 10.22 29.46 2.47
CA ALA A 172 9.15 30.42 2.19
C ALA A 172 8.41 30.06 0.88
N ARG A 173 9.17 29.78 -0.19
CA ARG A 173 8.63 29.39 -1.49
C ARG A 173 7.92 28.03 -1.43
N ALA A 174 8.50 27.07 -0.70
CA ALA A 174 7.87 25.77 -0.46
C ALA A 174 6.47 25.95 0.13
N LYS A 175 6.33 26.80 1.15
CA LYS A 175 5.04 27.10 1.77
C LYS A 175 4.06 27.78 0.81
N GLU A 176 4.51 28.76 0.03
CA GLU A 176 3.66 29.49 -0.95
C GLU A 176 3.14 28.57 -2.06
N THR A 177 3.94 27.59 -2.47
CA THR A 177 3.60 26.65 -3.54
C THR A 177 2.96 25.37 -3.06
N PHE A 178 2.75 25.19 -1.75
CA PHE A 178 2.22 23.99 -1.10
C PHE A 178 3.12 22.77 -1.29
N HIS A 179 4.42 22.96 -1.14
CA HIS A 179 5.42 21.90 -1.19
C HIS A 179 6.23 21.80 0.10
N THR A 180 7.04 20.77 0.17
CA THR A 180 7.87 20.45 1.33
C THR A 180 9.35 20.63 0.99
N THR A 181 10.17 21.04 1.98
CA THR A 181 11.63 21.01 1.85
C THR A 181 12.21 19.66 2.23
N ALA A 182 13.42 19.34 1.76
CA ALA A 182 14.12 18.13 2.12
C ALA A 182 14.32 17.97 3.64
N ALA A 183 14.60 19.06 4.36
CA ALA A 183 14.72 19.04 5.82
C ALA A 183 13.39 18.74 6.52
N GLN A 184 12.27 19.26 6.00
CA GLN A 184 10.94 18.96 6.52
C GLN A 184 10.52 17.51 6.26
N ALA A 185 10.82 16.97 5.07
CA ALA A 185 10.58 15.55 4.76
C ALA A 185 11.40 14.65 5.71
N ALA A 186 12.66 14.98 5.96
CA ALA A 186 13.50 14.28 6.92
C ALA A 186 12.95 14.37 8.36
N GLN A 187 12.41 15.54 8.76
CA GLN A 187 11.79 15.69 10.08
C GLN A 187 10.53 14.82 10.25
N ILE A 188 9.66 14.74 9.22
CA ILE A 188 8.52 13.83 9.23
C ILE A 188 8.97 12.37 9.38
N ALA A 189 10.01 11.98 8.63
CA ALA A 189 10.53 10.62 8.71
C ALA A 189 11.10 10.29 10.10
N LEU A 190 11.79 11.23 10.72
CA LEU A 190 12.33 11.09 12.08
C LEU A 190 11.20 11.01 13.13
N ASP A 191 10.24 11.93 13.06
CA ASP A 191 9.11 11.99 14.01
C ASP A 191 8.22 10.74 13.90
N ALA A 192 8.12 10.14 12.71
CA ALA A 192 7.37 8.91 12.44
C ALA A 192 8.19 7.63 12.66
N GLU A 193 9.47 7.73 13.02
CA GLU A 193 10.36 6.58 13.21
C GLU A 193 10.37 5.61 12.00
N VAL A 194 10.37 6.16 10.77
CA VAL A 194 10.39 5.33 9.57
C VAL A 194 11.76 4.67 9.40
N LYS A 195 11.79 3.44 8.88
CA LYS A 195 13.06 2.70 8.73
C LYS A 195 13.90 3.23 7.57
N GLN A 196 13.25 3.63 6.49
CA GLN A 196 13.92 4.20 5.32
C GLN A 196 13.10 5.37 4.76
N LEU A 197 13.79 6.43 4.34
CA LEU A 197 13.22 7.57 3.64
C LEU A 197 13.79 7.64 2.22
N VAL A 198 12.92 7.78 1.24
CA VAL A 198 13.26 8.17 -0.14
C VAL A 198 12.60 9.52 -0.40
N ILE A 199 13.38 10.49 -0.88
CA ILE A 199 12.86 11.79 -1.25
C ILE A 199 12.92 11.98 -2.76
N GLY A 200 11.97 12.76 -3.28
CA GLY A 200 11.89 13.05 -4.70
C GLY A 200 10.90 14.16 -5.00
N HIS A 201 10.70 14.42 -6.27
CA HIS A 201 9.68 15.35 -6.77
C HIS A 201 9.11 14.83 -8.10
#